data_81692b6e45d477a540618010ce450523
#
_entry.id   81692b6e45d477a540618010ce450523
#
_cell.length_a   1.000
_cell.length_b   1.000
_cell.length_c   1.000
_cell.angle_alpha   90.00
_cell.angle_beta   90.00
_cell.angle_gamma   90.00
#
_symmetry.space_group_name_H-M   'P 1'
#
loop_
_entity.id
_entity.type
_entity.pdbx_description
1 polymer ?
#
loop_
_entity_poly.entity_id
_entity_poly.type
_entity_poly.pdbx_seq_one_letter_code
_entity_poly.pdbx_strand_id
1 'polypeptide(L)'
;MNHIEKWLKSTPTFDCGNKSIEEKAKDITKGYEEASDKARSLFYFVRDEIKFIPHLPVGVLESYQASKILKARGGMCIQKAILLATLARAVGIPALVHFVDIRNHRVPTKIKEVLGTNLFPYHGYNELYIDGKWVKAAPTFELKVCQDNRLIPVEFDGKHDALLPSHDLGGNPHIEYLQDHGRYENIPLDKIHDAWTQAYGLEARRGLNQFIEVRKAKSRHLRR
;
A
#
# COMPACT_ATOMS: atom_id res chain seq x y z
N MET A 1 20.57 5.00 20.97
CA MET A 1 20.12 4.35 19.73
C MET A 1 19.80 5.42 18.71
N ASN A 2 20.36 5.30 17.53
CA ASN A 2 20.11 6.27 16.46
C ASN A 2 18.59 6.26 16.15
N HIS A 3 17.95 7.41 16.10
CA HIS A 3 16.49 7.55 15.95
C HIS A 3 15.93 6.84 14.69
N ILE A 4 16.79 6.49 13.75
CA ILE A 4 16.49 5.84 12.47
C ILE A 4 16.51 4.31 12.57
N GLU A 5 17.35 3.71 13.44
CA GLU A 5 17.50 2.25 13.58
C GLU A 5 16.21 1.53 13.98
N LYS A 6 15.30 2.20 14.68
CA LYS A 6 14.00 1.63 15.01
C LYS A 6 13.18 1.25 13.78
N TRP A 7 13.39 1.91 12.65
CA TRP A 7 12.70 1.69 11.38
C TRP A 7 13.32 0.57 10.52
N LEU A 8 14.30 -0.17 11.07
CA LEU A 8 14.85 -1.41 10.51
C LEU A 8 14.33 -2.65 11.24
N LYS A 9 13.68 -2.47 12.40
CA LYS A 9 13.27 -3.60 13.26
C LYS A 9 12.16 -4.42 12.63
N SER A 10 12.25 -5.74 12.81
CA SER A 10 11.16 -6.66 12.54
C SER A 10 10.06 -6.52 13.60
N THR A 11 8.81 -6.59 13.17
CA THR A 11 7.62 -6.59 14.04
C THR A 11 6.63 -7.63 13.51
N PRO A 12 5.53 -7.95 14.22
CA PRO A 12 4.54 -8.92 13.72
C PRO A 12 3.97 -8.60 12.34
N THR A 13 3.84 -7.32 11.96
CA THR A 13 3.37 -6.89 10.63
C THR A 13 4.51 -6.71 9.63
N PHE A 14 5.62 -6.11 10.09
CA PHE A 14 6.82 -5.89 9.29
C PHE A 14 7.84 -7.01 9.55
N ASP A 15 7.53 -8.24 9.18
CA ASP A 15 8.33 -9.44 9.44
C ASP A 15 9.54 -9.56 8.50
N CYS A 16 10.42 -8.53 8.51
CA CYS A 16 11.55 -8.41 7.60
C CYS A 16 12.63 -9.50 7.77
N GLY A 17 12.67 -10.22 8.92
CA GLY A 17 13.49 -11.40 9.14
C GLY A 17 12.86 -12.71 8.62
N ASN A 18 11.68 -12.66 8.00
CA ASN A 18 11.07 -13.84 7.40
C ASN A 18 11.85 -14.25 6.14
N LYS A 19 12.21 -15.53 6.04
CA LYS A 19 13.03 -16.08 4.94
C LYS A 19 12.48 -15.72 3.56
N SER A 20 11.16 -15.80 3.32
CA SER A 20 10.57 -15.49 2.02
C SER A 20 10.65 -13.99 1.68
N ILE A 21 10.62 -13.11 2.69
CA ILE A 21 10.82 -11.67 2.53
C ILE A 21 12.29 -11.37 2.20
N GLU A 22 13.23 -11.93 2.96
CA GLU A 22 14.67 -11.72 2.73
C GLU A 22 15.11 -12.20 1.35
N GLU A 23 14.70 -13.41 0.96
CA GLU A 23 15.00 -13.98 -0.35
C GLU A 23 14.43 -13.11 -1.48
N LYS A 24 13.17 -12.67 -1.35
CA LYS A 24 12.53 -11.84 -2.35
C LYS A 24 13.14 -10.44 -2.43
N ALA A 25 13.46 -9.82 -1.30
CA ALA A 25 14.11 -8.52 -1.28
C ALA A 25 15.50 -8.57 -1.93
N LYS A 26 16.32 -9.58 -1.61
CA LYS A 26 17.63 -9.82 -2.22
C LYS A 26 17.54 -10.08 -3.73
N ASP A 27 16.56 -10.88 -4.16
CA ASP A 27 16.32 -11.18 -5.58
C ASP A 27 16.01 -9.91 -6.39
N ILE A 28 15.10 -9.07 -5.89
CA ILE A 28 14.68 -7.81 -6.55
C ILE A 28 15.83 -6.80 -6.61
N THR A 29 16.67 -6.75 -5.56
CA THR A 29 17.74 -5.75 -5.44
C THR A 29 19.11 -6.25 -5.92
N LYS A 30 19.16 -7.44 -6.51
CA LYS A 30 20.38 -8.05 -7.01
C LYS A 30 21.06 -7.16 -8.07
N GLY A 31 22.34 -6.84 -7.83
CA GLY A 31 23.14 -6.01 -8.73
C GLY A 31 22.99 -4.50 -8.53
N TYR A 32 22.13 -4.06 -7.61
CA TYR A 32 22.08 -2.66 -7.21
C TYR A 32 22.91 -2.44 -5.94
N GLU A 33 23.74 -1.42 -5.94
CA GLU A 33 24.54 -1.03 -4.77
C GLU A 33 23.87 0.14 -4.03
N GLU A 34 23.41 1.14 -4.76
CA GLU A 34 22.82 2.35 -4.21
C GLU A 34 21.45 2.11 -3.56
N ALA A 35 21.21 2.77 -2.42
CA ALA A 35 19.93 2.67 -1.70
C ALA A 35 18.74 3.16 -2.55
N SER A 36 18.94 4.20 -3.34
CA SER A 36 17.93 4.75 -4.24
C SER A 36 17.49 3.76 -5.32
N ASP A 37 18.44 3.01 -5.93
CA ASP A 37 18.14 2.01 -6.96
C ASP A 37 17.45 0.77 -6.37
N LYS A 38 17.90 0.33 -5.17
CA LYS A 38 17.21 -0.73 -4.41
C LYS A 38 15.78 -0.34 -4.10
N ALA A 39 15.57 0.85 -3.55
CA ALA A 39 14.25 1.35 -3.19
C ALA A 39 13.34 1.47 -4.42
N ARG A 40 13.86 1.96 -5.54
CA ARG A 40 13.16 2.05 -6.83
C ARG A 40 12.71 0.67 -7.32
N SER A 41 13.59 -0.32 -7.33
CA SER A 41 13.25 -1.68 -7.79
C SER A 41 12.20 -2.35 -6.89
N LEU A 42 12.30 -2.19 -5.57
CA LEU A 42 11.30 -2.67 -4.62
C LEU A 42 9.94 -1.98 -4.80
N PHE A 43 9.95 -0.67 -5.04
CA PHE A 43 8.73 0.09 -5.30
C PHE A 43 7.98 -0.46 -6.51
N TYR A 44 8.65 -0.61 -7.66
CA TYR A 44 8.02 -1.12 -8.88
C TYR A 44 7.54 -2.57 -8.73
N PHE A 45 8.29 -3.42 -8.03
CA PHE A 45 7.82 -4.75 -7.70
C PHE A 45 6.49 -4.71 -6.92
N VAL A 46 6.41 -3.89 -5.86
CA VAL A 46 5.18 -3.79 -5.06
C VAL A 46 4.07 -3.10 -5.83
N ARG A 47 4.37 -2.05 -6.61
CA ARG A 47 3.36 -1.35 -7.41
C ARG A 47 2.72 -2.28 -8.45
N ASP A 48 3.52 -3.03 -9.21
CA ASP A 48 3.04 -3.71 -10.41
C ASP A 48 2.79 -5.21 -10.22
N GLU A 49 3.57 -5.88 -9.35
CA GLU A 49 3.47 -7.32 -9.15
C GLU A 49 2.54 -7.72 -7.98
N ILE A 50 2.17 -6.78 -7.11
CA ILE A 50 1.20 -6.97 -6.04
C ILE A 50 -0.09 -6.26 -6.42
N LYS A 51 -1.13 -7.00 -6.77
CA LYS A 51 -2.39 -6.44 -7.28
C LYS A 51 -3.12 -5.62 -6.23
N PHE A 52 -3.63 -4.46 -6.63
CA PHE A 52 -4.53 -3.69 -5.78
C PHE A 52 -5.88 -4.40 -5.64
N ILE A 53 -6.24 -4.74 -4.42
CA ILE A 53 -7.51 -5.38 -4.10
C ILE A 53 -8.18 -4.51 -3.02
N PRO A 54 -9.30 -3.83 -3.34
CA PRO A 54 -10.00 -2.95 -2.40
C PRO A 54 -10.80 -3.75 -1.37
N HIS A 55 -10.14 -4.69 -0.68
CA HIS A 55 -10.71 -5.51 0.37
C HIS A 55 -10.39 -4.88 1.73
N LEU A 56 -11.41 -4.68 2.57
CA LEU A 56 -11.26 -4.15 3.93
C LEU A 56 -11.20 -5.31 4.94
N PRO A 57 -10.01 -5.83 5.27
CA PRO A 57 -9.89 -6.96 6.18
C PRO A 57 -10.51 -6.64 7.53
N VAL A 58 -11.24 -7.59 8.11
CA VAL A 58 -11.87 -7.43 9.42
C VAL A 58 -11.02 -8.15 10.46
N GLY A 59 -10.34 -7.40 11.29
CA GLY A 59 -9.92 -7.83 12.63
C GLY A 59 -8.80 -8.86 12.77
N VAL A 60 -8.08 -9.24 11.69
CA VAL A 60 -7.04 -10.28 11.81
C VAL A 60 -5.66 -9.72 11.50
N LEU A 61 -4.79 -9.62 12.51
CA LEU A 61 -3.42 -9.12 12.41
C LEU A 61 -2.64 -9.82 11.27
N GLU A 62 -2.85 -11.12 11.09
CA GLU A 62 -2.21 -11.92 10.05
C GLU A 62 -2.49 -11.42 8.63
N SER A 63 -3.62 -10.75 8.39
CA SER A 63 -3.95 -10.14 7.10
C SER A 63 -3.03 -8.97 6.74
N TYR A 64 -2.32 -8.44 7.72
CA TYR A 64 -1.37 -7.33 7.58
C TYR A 64 0.09 -7.76 7.69
N GLN A 65 0.38 -9.06 7.84
CA GLN A 65 1.74 -9.58 7.87
C GLN A 65 2.36 -9.58 6.46
N ALA A 66 3.53 -8.97 6.29
CA ALA A 66 4.13 -8.76 4.97
C ALA A 66 4.38 -10.07 4.19
N SER A 67 4.86 -11.13 4.85
CA SER A 67 5.06 -12.44 4.21
C SER A 67 3.76 -13.06 3.70
N LYS A 68 2.64 -12.83 4.37
CA LYS A 68 1.31 -13.26 3.90
C LYS A 68 0.83 -12.45 2.70
N ILE A 69 1.08 -11.13 2.70
CA ILE A 69 0.76 -10.24 1.57
C ILE A 69 1.60 -10.63 0.35
N LEU A 70 2.89 -10.89 0.53
CA LEU A 70 3.77 -11.37 -0.54
C LEU A 70 3.24 -12.68 -1.15
N LYS A 71 2.87 -13.65 -0.31
CA LYS A 71 2.30 -14.94 -0.75
C LYS A 71 0.96 -14.74 -1.48
N ALA A 72 0.10 -13.85 -1.01
CA ALA A 72 -1.21 -13.58 -1.61
C ALA A 72 -1.12 -12.82 -2.95
N ARG A 73 0.01 -12.16 -3.24
CA ARG A 73 0.23 -11.35 -4.45
C ARG A 73 -0.83 -10.27 -4.66
N GLY A 74 -1.39 -9.75 -3.56
CA GLY A 74 -2.41 -8.72 -3.62
C GLY A 74 -2.78 -8.15 -2.27
N GLY A 75 -3.26 -6.90 -2.27
CA GLY A 75 -3.71 -6.19 -1.08
C GLY A 75 -4.16 -4.77 -1.39
N MET A 76 -4.71 -4.11 -0.40
CA MET A 76 -5.05 -2.68 -0.49
C MET A 76 -3.83 -1.78 -0.20
N CYS A 77 -4.00 -0.46 -0.27
CA CYS A 77 -2.93 0.52 -0.07
C CYS A 77 -2.08 0.25 1.18
N ILE A 78 -2.71 0.01 2.34
CA ILE A 78 -2.01 -0.27 3.61
C ILE A 78 -1.15 -1.54 3.49
N GLN A 79 -1.70 -2.62 2.94
CA GLN A 79 -0.98 -3.88 2.80
C GLN A 79 0.19 -3.77 1.82
N LYS A 80 0.01 -3.08 0.70
CA LYS A 80 1.11 -2.80 -0.25
C LYS A 80 2.18 -1.93 0.41
N ALA A 81 1.80 -0.91 1.19
CA ALA A 81 2.74 -0.09 1.93
C ALA A 81 3.50 -0.89 3.01
N ILE A 82 2.83 -1.79 3.75
CA ILE A 82 3.49 -2.71 4.69
C ILE A 82 4.54 -3.57 3.97
N LEU A 83 4.18 -4.15 2.84
CA LEU A 83 5.10 -5.01 2.10
C LEU A 83 6.33 -4.24 1.59
N LEU A 84 6.14 -3.03 1.02
CA LEU A 84 7.26 -2.20 0.57
C LEU A 84 8.19 -1.82 1.73
N ALA A 85 7.64 -1.37 2.87
CA ALA A 85 8.46 -1.06 4.04
C ALA A 85 9.23 -2.29 4.54
N THR A 86 8.60 -3.46 4.54
CA THR A 86 9.22 -4.70 5.01
C THR A 86 10.35 -5.17 4.09
N LEU A 87 10.15 -5.14 2.78
CA LEU A 87 11.18 -5.46 1.80
C LEU A 87 12.36 -4.48 1.87
N ALA A 88 12.09 -3.18 2.07
CA ALA A 88 13.11 -2.16 2.24
C ALA A 88 13.95 -2.40 3.51
N ARG A 89 13.29 -2.70 4.65
CA ARG A 89 13.98 -3.06 5.90
C ARG A 89 14.89 -4.30 5.73
N ALA A 90 14.44 -5.30 4.99
CA ALA A 90 15.19 -6.53 4.74
C ALA A 90 16.50 -6.32 3.96
N VAL A 91 16.63 -5.20 3.24
CA VAL A 91 17.85 -4.80 2.53
C VAL A 91 18.56 -3.60 3.17
N GLY A 92 18.23 -3.30 4.43
CA GLY A 92 18.91 -2.26 5.22
C GLY A 92 18.43 -0.82 4.98
N ILE A 93 17.31 -0.61 4.28
CA ILE A 93 16.72 0.72 4.08
C ILE A 93 15.67 0.96 5.18
N PRO A 94 15.88 1.92 6.10
CA PRO A 94 14.89 2.28 7.12
C PRO A 94 13.60 2.74 6.44
N ALA A 95 12.47 2.15 6.83
CA ALA A 95 11.20 2.38 6.17
C ALA A 95 10.03 2.31 7.15
N LEU A 96 8.99 3.08 6.89
CA LEU A 96 7.77 3.14 7.69
C LEU A 96 6.53 3.29 6.81
N VAL A 97 5.36 3.14 7.42
CA VAL A 97 4.08 3.52 6.82
C VAL A 97 3.59 4.80 7.49
N HIS A 98 3.25 5.76 6.67
CA HIS A 98 2.60 7.00 7.06
C HIS A 98 1.12 6.93 6.69
N PHE A 99 0.24 7.43 7.56
CA PHE A 99 -1.20 7.36 7.35
C PHE A 99 -1.81 8.74 7.17
N VAL A 100 -2.77 8.82 6.24
CA VAL A 100 -3.49 10.05 5.89
C VAL A 100 -4.90 9.72 5.42
N ASP A 101 -5.86 10.58 5.68
CA ASP A 101 -7.16 10.46 5.04
C ASP A 101 -7.09 11.03 3.63
N ILE A 102 -7.69 10.31 2.68
CA ILE A 102 -7.81 10.78 1.31
C ILE A 102 -9.26 10.77 0.84
N ARG A 103 -9.60 11.71 -0.05
CA ARG A 103 -10.78 11.61 -0.89
C ARG A 103 -10.35 11.18 -2.29
N ASN A 104 -10.95 10.09 -2.80
CA ASN A 104 -10.70 9.63 -4.16
C ASN A 104 -11.91 10.00 -5.05
N HIS A 105 -11.73 10.96 -5.92
CA HIS A 105 -12.77 11.43 -6.85
C HIS A 105 -12.99 10.48 -8.03
N ARG A 106 -12.06 9.53 -8.25
CA ARG A 106 -12.09 8.54 -9.36
C ARG A 106 -12.41 7.12 -8.88
N VAL A 107 -12.96 6.98 -7.67
CA VAL A 107 -13.39 5.67 -7.18
C VAL A 107 -14.50 5.10 -8.08
N PRO A 108 -14.45 3.79 -8.46
CA PRO A 108 -15.49 3.17 -9.27
C PRO A 108 -16.87 3.30 -8.62
N THR A 109 -17.88 3.65 -9.43
CA THR A 109 -19.26 3.94 -8.97
C THR A 109 -19.81 2.87 -8.04
N LYS A 110 -19.65 1.58 -8.38
CA LYS A 110 -20.11 0.47 -7.53
C LYS A 110 -19.43 0.41 -6.16
N ILE A 111 -18.16 0.78 -6.06
CA ILE A 111 -17.47 0.84 -4.75
C ILE A 111 -18.00 2.02 -3.94
N LYS A 112 -18.19 3.17 -4.60
CA LYS A 112 -18.77 4.35 -3.96
C LYS A 112 -20.21 4.09 -3.46
N GLU A 113 -21.03 3.40 -4.24
CA GLU A 113 -22.41 3.01 -3.85
C GLU A 113 -22.39 2.09 -2.62
N VAL A 114 -21.52 1.08 -2.60
CA VAL A 114 -21.40 0.14 -1.47
C VAL A 114 -20.89 0.81 -0.20
N LEU A 115 -19.89 1.70 -0.32
CA LEU A 115 -19.32 2.40 0.84
C LEU A 115 -20.12 3.64 1.27
N GLY A 116 -21.00 4.17 0.42
CA GLY A 116 -21.76 5.40 0.66
C GLY A 116 -20.90 6.67 0.61
N THR A 117 -19.61 6.56 0.33
CA THR A 117 -18.66 7.68 0.34
C THR A 117 -17.47 7.44 -0.60
N ASN A 118 -16.74 8.51 -0.89
CA ASN A 118 -15.43 8.47 -1.58
C ASN A 118 -14.26 8.88 -0.66
N LEU A 119 -14.52 8.98 0.65
CA LEU A 119 -13.52 9.19 1.69
C LEU A 119 -12.86 7.85 2.05
N PHE A 120 -11.54 7.82 2.17
CA PHE A 120 -10.76 6.66 2.56
C PHE A 120 -9.84 7.03 3.73
N PRO A 121 -10.33 6.81 4.98
CA PRO A 121 -9.54 7.06 6.18
C PRO A 121 -8.34 6.12 6.27
N TYR A 122 -7.24 6.60 6.83
CA TYR A 122 -6.00 5.87 7.04
C TYR A 122 -5.44 5.26 5.75
N HIS A 123 -5.46 6.00 4.63
CA HIS A 123 -4.67 5.62 3.47
C HIS A 123 -3.19 5.55 3.84
N GLY A 124 -2.53 4.42 3.53
CA GLY A 124 -1.12 4.20 3.83
C GLY A 124 -0.22 4.46 2.62
N TYR A 125 0.84 5.25 2.83
CA TYR A 125 1.98 5.36 1.93
C TYR A 125 3.29 5.16 2.70
N ASN A 126 4.40 5.02 2.01
CA ASN A 126 5.69 4.79 2.63
C ASN A 126 6.50 6.07 2.79
N GLU A 127 7.35 6.10 3.81
CA GLU A 127 8.54 6.92 3.83
C GLU A 127 9.76 5.99 3.94
N LEU A 128 10.73 6.20 3.06
CA LEU A 128 11.98 5.45 2.95
C LEU A 128 13.13 6.39 3.26
N TYR A 129 14.06 6.00 4.14
CA TYR A 129 15.23 6.82 4.45
C TYR A 129 16.36 6.50 3.49
N ILE A 130 16.60 7.40 2.55
CA ILE A 130 17.52 7.23 1.43
C ILE A 130 18.45 8.44 1.40
N ASP A 131 19.73 8.21 1.36
CA ASP A 131 20.76 9.25 1.23
C ASP A 131 20.61 10.41 2.23
N GLY A 132 20.32 10.06 3.50
CA GLY A 132 20.21 11.04 4.59
C GLY A 132 18.86 11.73 4.72
N LYS A 133 17.85 11.41 3.91
CA LYS A 133 16.52 12.04 3.96
C LYS A 133 15.38 11.02 3.86
N TRP A 134 14.21 11.40 4.37
CA TRP A 134 12.96 10.65 4.16
C TRP A 134 12.35 11.02 2.81
N VAL A 135 12.06 10.00 1.99
CA VAL A 135 11.43 10.14 0.67
C VAL A 135 10.10 9.38 0.68
N LYS A 136 9.03 10.03 0.24
CA LYS A 136 7.68 9.45 0.22
C LYS A 136 7.46 8.59 -1.03
N ALA A 137 6.74 7.46 -0.86
CA ALA A 137 6.43 6.56 -1.97
C ALA A 137 5.06 5.88 -1.77
N ALA A 138 4.17 5.98 -2.76
CA ALA A 138 2.82 5.40 -2.72
C ALA A 138 2.66 4.32 -3.80
N PRO A 139 2.96 3.02 -3.52
CA PRO A 139 2.89 1.93 -4.51
C PRO A 139 1.46 1.38 -4.69
N THR A 140 0.44 2.24 -4.64
CA THR A 140 -0.96 1.83 -4.49
C THR A 140 -1.51 1.15 -5.73
N PHE A 141 -1.52 1.84 -6.87
CA PHE A 141 -2.16 1.35 -8.09
C PHE A 141 -1.12 0.85 -9.10
N GLU A 142 -1.35 -0.35 -9.67
CA GLU A 142 -0.52 -0.89 -10.74
C GLU A 142 -0.62 -0.03 -12.00
N LEU A 143 0.44 -0.05 -12.82
CA LEU A 143 0.47 0.64 -14.10
C LEU A 143 -0.77 0.32 -14.97
N LYS A 144 -1.15 -0.97 -15.03
CA LYS A 144 -2.33 -1.39 -15.77
C LYS A 144 -3.64 -0.77 -15.23
N VAL A 145 -3.81 -0.69 -13.92
CA VAL A 145 -4.98 -0.03 -13.31
C VAL A 145 -5.01 1.45 -13.69
N CYS A 146 -3.85 2.11 -13.66
CA CYS A 146 -3.76 3.51 -14.05
C CYS A 146 -4.13 3.72 -15.54
N GLN A 147 -3.59 2.89 -16.43
CA GLN A 147 -3.88 2.95 -17.86
C GLN A 147 -5.37 2.70 -18.16
N ASP A 148 -5.94 1.62 -17.60
CA ASP A 148 -7.36 1.25 -17.81
C ASP A 148 -8.35 2.32 -17.32
N ASN A 149 -7.94 3.13 -16.33
CA ASN A 149 -8.78 4.17 -15.72
C ASN A 149 -8.34 5.62 -16.03
N ARG A 150 -7.39 5.81 -16.94
CA ARG A 150 -6.83 7.10 -17.33
C ARG A 150 -6.27 7.91 -16.15
N LEU A 151 -5.67 7.20 -15.17
CA LEU A 151 -4.99 7.80 -14.04
C LEU A 151 -3.51 8.03 -14.36
N ILE A 152 -2.90 9.02 -13.74
CA ILE A 152 -1.45 9.23 -13.81
C ILE A 152 -0.79 8.20 -12.88
N PRO A 153 0.10 7.32 -13.38
CA PRO A 153 0.82 6.38 -12.54
C PRO A 153 1.81 7.11 -11.63
N VAL A 154 2.03 6.58 -10.44
CA VAL A 154 3.08 7.07 -9.55
C VAL A 154 4.41 6.52 -10.03
N GLU A 155 5.31 7.39 -10.44
CA GLU A 155 6.68 7.06 -10.81
C GLU A 155 7.64 7.41 -9.67
N PHE A 156 8.55 6.51 -9.33
CA PHE A 156 9.48 6.66 -8.21
C PHE A 156 10.93 6.46 -8.65
N ASP A 157 11.75 7.46 -8.40
CA ASP A 157 13.19 7.44 -8.77
C ASP A 157 14.12 7.13 -7.58
N GLY A 158 13.57 6.94 -6.38
CA GLY A 158 14.33 6.74 -5.15
C GLY A 158 14.89 8.02 -4.53
N LYS A 159 14.62 9.18 -5.09
CA LYS A 159 15.21 10.47 -4.67
C LYS A 159 14.17 11.56 -4.36
N HIS A 160 13.04 11.53 -5.04
CA HIS A 160 11.96 12.51 -4.91
C HIS A 160 10.68 11.87 -4.40
N ASP A 161 9.84 12.66 -3.73
CA ASP A 161 8.53 12.22 -3.25
C ASP A 161 7.64 11.78 -4.41
N ALA A 162 7.00 10.63 -4.26
CA ALA A 162 6.15 9.99 -5.25
C ALA A 162 4.82 9.58 -4.62
N LEU A 163 3.91 10.53 -4.50
CA LEU A 163 2.56 10.36 -3.95
C LEU A 163 1.51 10.23 -5.06
N LEU A 164 0.30 9.81 -4.70
CA LEU A 164 -0.81 9.73 -5.65
C LEU A 164 -1.14 11.13 -6.19
N PRO A 165 -1.26 11.29 -7.53
CA PRO A 165 -1.52 12.58 -8.16
C PRO A 165 -2.89 13.16 -7.81
N SER A 166 -2.97 14.49 -7.71
CA SER A 166 -4.20 15.22 -7.43
C SER A 166 -5.19 15.24 -8.60
N HIS A 167 -4.72 14.95 -9.82
CA HIS A 167 -5.52 14.94 -11.04
C HIS A 167 -5.29 13.67 -11.86
N ASP A 168 -6.25 13.32 -12.70
CA ASP A 168 -6.13 12.25 -13.70
C ASP A 168 -5.51 12.78 -15.02
N LEU A 169 -5.35 11.90 -16.03
CA LEU A 169 -4.81 12.27 -17.35
C LEU A 169 -5.69 13.26 -18.12
N GLY A 170 -6.95 13.44 -17.72
CA GLY A 170 -7.87 14.41 -18.30
C GLY A 170 -7.93 15.74 -17.55
N GLY A 171 -7.11 15.92 -16.48
CA GLY A 171 -7.12 17.10 -15.63
C GLY A 171 -8.27 17.13 -14.60
N ASN A 172 -9.04 16.04 -14.45
CA ASN A 172 -10.11 15.99 -13.47
C ASN A 172 -9.53 15.63 -12.08
N PRO A 173 -10.18 16.07 -10.98
CA PRO A 173 -9.76 15.73 -9.63
C PRO A 173 -9.62 14.22 -9.43
N HIS A 174 -8.51 13.77 -8.80
CA HIS A 174 -8.26 12.37 -8.48
C HIS A 174 -8.09 12.18 -6.97
N ILE A 175 -6.94 12.49 -6.41
CA ILE A 175 -6.70 12.31 -4.97
C ILE A 175 -6.56 13.66 -4.28
N GLU A 176 -7.31 13.83 -3.21
CA GLU A 176 -7.22 14.94 -2.29
C GLU A 176 -6.75 14.40 -0.94
N TYR A 177 -5.58 14.85 -0.48
CA TYR A 177 -5.03 14.53 0.83
C TYR A 177 -5.68 15.45 1.88
N LEU A 178 -6.22 14.86 2.95
CA LEU A 178 -7.04 15.57 3.93
C LEU A 178 -6.32 15.63 5.29
N GLN A 179 -6.60 14.67 6.18
CA GLN A 179 -6.07 14.66 7.54
C GLN A 179 -4.82 13.80 7.61
N ASP A 180 -3.73 14.35 8.14
CA ASP A 180 -2.49 13.62 8.43
C ASP A 180 -2.59 12.95 9.81
N HIS A 181 -2.39 11.62 9.85
CA HIS A 181 -2.35 10.82 11.07
C HIS A 181 -0.92 10.50 11.51
N GLY A 182 0.08 10.84 10.68
CA GLY A 182 1.50 10.69 11.00
C GLY A 182 2.07 9.27 10.82
N ARG A 183 3.21 9.07 11.45
CA ARG A 183 4.07 7.88 11.36
C ARG A 183 3.81 6.94 12.53
N TYR A 184 3.76 5.63 12.25
CA TYR A 184 3.58 4.61 13.27
C TYR A 184 4.67 3.55 13.21
N GLU A 185 5.21 3.13 14.37
CA GLU A 185 6.18 2.03 14.47
C GLU A 185 5.53 0.67 14.18
N ASN A 186 4.27 0.53 14.59
CA ASN A 186 3.40 -0.60 14.28
C ASN A 186 2.10 -0.09 13.67
N ILE A 187 1.45 -0.92 12.89
CA ILE A 187 0.17 -0.55 12.26
C ILE A 187 -0.90 -0.34 13.34
N PRO A 188 -1.55 0.83 13.41
CA PRO A 188 -2.57 1.14 14.42
C PRO A 188 -3.93 0.54 14.04
N LEU A 189 -4.04 -0.81 14.04
CA LEU A 189 -5.19 -1.55 13.52
C LEU A 189 -6.51 -1.13 14.16
N ASP A 190 -6.52 -0.91 15.47
CA ASP A 190 -7.74 -0.50 16.19
C ASP A 190 -8.24 0.85 15.65
N LYS A 191 -7.36 1.85 15.54
CA LYS A 191 -7.71 3.16 15.00
C LYS A 191 -8.20 3.09 13.55
N ILE A 192 -7.56 2.25 12.73
CA ILE A 192 -7.95 2.03 11.33
C ILE A 192 -9.35 1.41 11.28
N HIS A 193 -9.59 0.38 12.07
CA HIS A 193 -10.89 -0.31 12.10
C HIS A 193 -12.01 0.59 12.61
N ASP A 194 -11.74 1.40 13.64
CA ASP A 194 -12.70 2.38 14.18
C ASP A 194 -13.03 3.44 13.13
N ALA A 195 -12.02 4.02 12.49
CA ALA A 195 -12.22 5.02 11.43
C ALA A 195 -13.00 4.45 10.23
N TRP A 196 -12.71 3.21 9.81
CA TRP A 196 -13.48 2.55 8.75
C TRP A 196 -14.91 2.21 9.17
N THR A 197 -15.12 1.85 10.43
CA THR A 197 -16.47 1.57 10.96
C THR A 197 -17.28 2.85 11.03
N GLN A 198 -16.67 3.95 11.43
CA GLN A 198 -17.30 5.27 11.44
C GLN A 198 -17.62 5.77 10.03
N ALA A 199 -16.69 5.61 9.07
CA ALA A 199 -16.86 6.14 7.72
C ALA A 199 -17.82 5.33 6.85
N TYR A 200 -17.86 3.99 7.02
CA TYR A 200 -18.58 3.08 6.11
C TYR A 200 -19.69 2.30 6.78
N GLY A 201 -19.64 2.10 8.09
CA GLY A 201 -20.45 1.12 8.80
C GLY A 201 -20.01 -0.33 8.57
N LEU A 202 -20.45 -1.23 9.44
CA LEU A 202 -20.07 -2.66 9.37
C LEU A 202 -20.67 -3.37 8.16
N GLU A 203 -21.91 -3.03 7.79
CA GLU A 203 -22.61 -3.66 6.66
C GLU A 203 -21.97 -3.32 5.32
N ALA A 204 -21.61 -2.06 5.09
CA ALA A 204 -20.93 -1.63 3.87
C ALA A 204 -19.57 -2.31 3.72
N ARG A 205 -18.84 -2.50 4.83
CA ARG A 205 -17.56 -3.23 4.83
C ARG A 205 -17.74 -4.70 4.45
N ARG A 206 -18.76 -5.38 5.00
CA ARG A 206 -19.11 -6.77 4.64
C ARG A 206 -19.53 -6.86 3.18
N GLY A 207 -20.39 -5.93 2.72
CA GLY A 207 -20.87 -5.86 1.34
C GLY A 207 -19.71 -5.67 0.33
N LEU A 208 -18.75 -4.79 0.61
CA LEU A 208 -17.57 -4.62 -0.24
C LEU A 208 -16.74 -5.91 -0.34
N ASN A 209 -16.48 -6.56 0.80
CA ASN A 209 -15.71 -7.80 0.82
C ASN A 209 -16.40 -8.90 0.02
N GLN A 210 -17.71 -9.08 0.18
CA GLN A 210 -18.51 -10.03 -0.59
C GLN A 210 -18.48 -9.73 -2.10
N PHE A 211 -18.63 -8.47 -2.48
CA PHE A 211 -18.53 -8.03 -3.89
C PHE A 211 -17.17 -8.39 -4.51
N ILE A 212 -16.08 -8.17 -3.79
CA ILE A 212 -14.73 -8.49 -4.25
C ILE A 212 -14.54 -10.01 -4.42
N GLU A 213 -15.01 -10.83 -3.48
CA GLU A 213 -14.89 -12.29 -3.59
C GLU A 213 -15.68 -12.85 -4.78
N VAL A 214 -16.88 -12.36 -5.03
CA VAL A 214 -17.68 -12.75 -6.22
C VAL A 214 -16.94 -12.41 -7.52
N ARG A 215 -16.29 -11.23 -7.60
CA ARG A 215 -15.49 -10.86 -8.80
C ARG A 215 -14.28 -11.77 -8.98
N LYS A 216 -13.57 -12.11 -7.91
CA LYS A 216 -12.44 -13.05 -7.96
C LYS A 216 -12.87 -14.43 -8.47
N ALA A 217 -14.00 -14.95 -7.99
CA ALA A 217 -14.53 -16.24 -8.42
C ALA A 217 -14.86 -16.24 -9.93
N LYS A 218 -15.57 -15.21 -10.43
CA LYS A 218 -15.89 -15.06 -11.86
C LYS A 218 -14.64 -14.98 -12.73
N SER A 219 -13.61 -14.24 -12.31
CA SER A 219 -12.34 -14.12 -13.05
C SER A 219 -11.56 -15.45 -13.14
N ARG A 220 -11.70 -16.33 -12.16
CA ARG A 220 -11.09 -17.68 -12.19
C ARG A 220 -11.78 -18.62 -13.16
N HIS A 221 -13.11 -18.51 -13.33
CA HIS A 221 -13.89 -19.33 -14.26
C HIS A 221 -13.65 -18.97 -15.73
N LEU A 222 -13.34 -17.71 -16.03
CA LEU A 222 -13.05 -17.23 -17.39
C LEU A 222 -11.61 -17.55 -17.87
N ARG A 223 -10.76 -18.09 -17.00
CA ARG A 223 -9.37 -18.47 -17.32
C ARG A 223 -9.16 -19.99 -17.42
N ARG A 224 -10.21 -20.76 -17.29
CA ARG A 224 -10.26 -22.21 -17.56
C ARG A 224 -10.93 -22.47 -18.89
#